data_c3baf1729abbc2aad04a3d2dc90fcd46
#
_entry.id   c3baf1729abbc2aad04a3d2dc90fcd46
#
_cell.length_a   1.000
_cell.length_b   1.000
_cell.length_c   1.000
_cell.angle_alpha   90.00
_cell.angle_beta   90.00
_cell.angle_gamma   90.00
#
_symmetry.space_group_name_H-M   'P 1'
#
loop_
_entity.id
_entity.type
_entity.pdbx_description
1 polymer ?
#
loop_
_entity_poly.entity_id
_entity_poly.type
_entity_poly.pdbx_seq_one_letter_code
_entity_poly.pdbx_strand_id
1 'polypeptide(L)'
;MPIRVDAYTNTGMAGGWLIGAARLREALESGQPLELNRVTWQAIESLAPSELGSIALEPDDLIAVAGDDESIIPVHAVWHAVRLEAGIYRIDGELPTMPGFDPGRALTRPSGEFVLLRDVRLELKDRPDVGTVSVPHAFINRYTVERVEADLMLGFFFPGAEVDESRLPGPPLGAEPPDATSPDAATAGAPSSAPPATPG
;
A
#
# COMPACT_ATOMS: atom_id res chain seq x y z
N MET A 1 25.76 8.30 4.75
CA MET A 1 25.84 9.09 3.52
C MET A 1 24.59 9.95 3.44
N PRO A 2 24.64 11.16 2.91
CA PRO A 2 23.40 11.91 2.66
C PRO A 2 22.54 11.16 1.63
N ILE A 3 21.24 11.12 1.86
CA ILE A 3 20.28 10.45 0.99
C ILE A 3 19.66 11.50 0.09
N ARG A 4 19.71 11.29 -1.23
CA ARG A 4 18.96 12.11 -2.17
C ARG A 4 17.51 11.65 -2.16
N VAL A 5 16.59 12.61 -2.12
CA VAL A 5 15.16 12.37 -2.03
C VAL A 5 14.44 13.24 -3.05
N ASP A 6 13.44 12.64 -3.70
CA ASP A 6 12.47 13.33 -4.53
C ASP A 6 11.08 13.13 -3.88
N ALA A 7 10.50 14.20 -3.38
CA ALA A 7 9.19 14.22 -2.71
C ALA A 7 8.13 14.83 -3.63
N TYR A 8 6.98 14.17 -3.73
CA TYR A 8 5.86 14.51 -4.59
C TYR A 8 4.68 14.92 -3.73
N THR A 9 4.14 16.13 -4.00
CA THR A 9 3.00 16.72 -3.30
C THR A 9 1.91 17.14 -4.28
N ASN A 10 0.75 17.54 -3.79
CA ASN A 10 -0.32 18.10 -4.66
C ASN A 10 0.07 19.44 -5.32
N THR A 11 1.09 20.12 -4.85
CA THR A 11 1.48 21.46 -5.33
C THR A 11 2.78 21.48 -6.13
N GLY A 12 3.61 20.42 -6.00
CA GLY A 12 4.90 20.37 -6.67
C GLY A 12 5.73 19.16 -6.31
N MET A 13 6.94 19.16 -6.84
CA MET A 13 7.98 18.18 -6.58
C MET A 13 9.19 18.86 -5.96
N ALA A 14 9.74 18.29 -4.89
CA ALA A 14 10.95 18.75 -4.22
C ALA A 14 12.05 17.69 -4.36
N GLY A 15 13.10 17.98 -5.11
CA GLY A 15 14.31 17.16 -5.16
C GLY A 15 15.40 17.76 -4.25
N GLY A 16 15.91 17.00 -3.29
CA GLY A 16 16.89 17.54 -2.33
C GLY A 16 17.64 16.46 -1.56
N TRP A 17 18.31 16.89 -0.49
CA TRP A 17 19.09 16.01 0.38
C TRP A 17 18.46 15.95 1.76
N LEU A 18 18.18 14.74 2.26
CA LEU A 18 17.59 14.52 3.56
C LEU A 18 18.50 15.01 4.70
N ILE A 19 17.88 15.70 5.66
CA ILE A 19 18.56 16.19 6.88
C ILE A 19 18.19 15.28 8.06
N GLY A 20 19.18 14.97 8.89
CA GLY A 20 18.96 14.45 10.26
C GLY A 20 18.61 12.97 10.37
N ALA A 21 18.34 12.25 9.29
CA ALA A 21 18.03 10.82 9.34
C ALA A 21 19.07 9.98 8.60
N ALA A 22 19.32 8.76 9.10
CA ALA A 22 20.22 7.80 8.49
C ALA A 22 19.54 6.98 7.38
N ARG A 23 18.20 6.88 7.42
CA ARG A 23 17.37 6.12 6.47
C ARG A 23 16.11 6.91 6.13
N LEU A 24 15.68 6.82 4.87
CA LEU A 24 14.46 7.49 4.43
C LEU A 24 13.22 6.97 5.16
N ARG A 25 13.09 5.65 5.32
CA ARG A 25 11.98 5.05 6.06
C ARG A 25 11.86 5.60 7.48
N GLU A 26 12.99 5.71 8.19
CA GLU A 26 13.03 6.21 9.57
C GLU A 26 12.54 7.66 9.64
N ALA A 27 12.93 8.50 8.68
CA ALA A 27 12.46 9.87 8.58
C ALA A 27 10.93 9.92 8.39
N LEU A 28 10.38 9.11 7.45
CA LEU A 28 8.95 9.07 7.16
C LEU A 28 8.11 8.49 8.32
N GLU A 29 8.62 7.49 9.04
CA GLU A 29 7.94 6.87 10.18
C GLU A 29 8.02 7.71 11.47
N SER A 30 8.84 8.76 11.49
CA SER A 30 8.98 9.64 12.65
C SER A 30 7.76 10.52 12.94
N GLY A 31 6.89 10.73 11.94
CA GLY A 31 5.76 11.66 12.00
C GLY A 31 6.19 13.13 12.09
N GLN A 32 7.47 13.43 11.81
CA GLN A 32 7.98 14.80 11.75
C GLN A 32 8.04 15.28 10.31
N PRO A 33 8.05 16.60 10.06
CA PRO A 33 8.25 17.14 8.73
C PRO A 33 9.50 16.59 8.07
N LEU A 34 9.41 16.25 6.78
CA LEU A 34 10.54 15.81 5.98
C LEU A 34 11.41 17.03 5.62
N GLU A 35 12.55 17.15 6.26
CA GLU A 35 13.47 18.27 6.04
C GLU A 35 14.48 17.95 4.94
N LEU A 36 14.49 18.78 3.89
CA LEU A 36 15.43 18.69 2.77
C LEU A 36 16.27 19.94 2.67
N ASN A 37 17.53 19.80 2.27
CA ASN A 37 18.42 20.91 1.90
C ASN A 37 18.85 20.85 0.44
N ARG A 38 19.36 21.97 -0.09
CA ARG A 38 19.76 22.13 -1.50
C ARG A 38 18.65 21.66 -2.44
N VAL A 39 17.49 22.23 -2.23
CA VAL A 39 16.26 21.76 -2.87
C VAL A 39 16.06 22.42 -4.23
N THR A 40 15.76 21.61 -5.23
CA THR A 40 15.14 22.03 -6.47
C THR A 40 13.64 21.79 -6.34
N TRP A 41 12.87 22.88 -6.29
CA TRP A 41 11.42 22.85 -6.25
C TRP A 41 10.84 23.07 -7.65
N GLN A 42 9.90 22.23 -8.06
CA GLN A 42 9.17 22.35 -9.31
C GLN A 42 7.67 22.39 -9.03
N ALA A 43 7.07 23.56 -9.13
CA ALA A 43 5.61 23.70 -8.96
C ALA A 43 4.87 23.09 -10.15
N ILE A 44 3.74 22.40 -9.87
CA ILE A 44 2.92 21.75 -10.90
C ILE A 44 2.37 22.76 -11.93
N GLU A 45 2.03 23.95 -11.50
CA GLU A 45 1.43 24.97 -12.37
C GLU A 45 2.40 25.49 -13.43
N SER A 46 3.64 25.75 -13.04
CA SER A 46 4.64 26.38 -13.91
C SER A 46 5.60 25.39 -14.54
N LEU A 47 5.83 24.25 -13.90
CA LEU A 47 6.86 23.27 -14.23
C LEU A 47 8.30 23.85 -14.30
N ALA A 48 8.46 25.09 -13.93
CA ALA A 48 9.76 25.74 -13.89
C ALA A 48 10.47 25.41 -12.57
N PRO A 49 11.71 24.89 -12.63
CA PRO A 49 12.47 24.62 -11.42
C PRO A 49 12.93 25.91 -10.76
N SER A 50 12.89 25.91 -9.43
CA SER A 50 13.44 26.97 -8.58
C SER A 50 14.35 26.35 -7.51
N GLU A 51 15.44 27.03 -7.21
CA GLU A 51 16.40 26.59 -6.20
C GLU A 51 16.03 27.16 -4.85
N LEU A 52 15.93 26.29 -3.84
CA LEU A 52 15.68 26.64 -2.44
C LEU A 52 16.84 26.15 -1.57
N GLY A 53 17.15 26.90 -0.50
CA GLY A 53 18.16 26.48 0.46
C GLY A 53 17.74 25.22 1.22
N SER A 54 16.51 25.25 1.73
CA SER A 54 15.87 24.14 2.45
C SER A 54 14.36 24.24 2.35
N ILE A 55 13.68 23.10 2.59
CA ILE A 55 12.23 23.01 2.74
C ILE A 55 11.91 21.97 3.81
N ALA A 56 10.82 22.18 4.54
CA ALA A 56 10.20 21.19 5.41
C ALA A 56 8.83 20.85 4.82
N LEU A 57 8.56 19.57 4.59
CA LEU A 57 7.32 19.06 4.04
C LEU A 57 6.58 18.27 5.12
N GLU A 58 5.34 18.65 5.40
CA GLU A 58 4.53 17.92 6.37
C GLU A 58 4.17 16.53 5.83
N PRO A 59 4.10 15.49 6.69
CA PRO A 59 3.75 14.14 6.27
C PRO A 59 2.42 14.06 5.50
N ASP A 60 1.42 14.86 5.90
CA ASP A 60 0.10 14.91 5.28
C ASP A 60 0.12 15.51 3.86
N ASP A 61 1.13 16.32 3.54
CA ASP A 61 1.29 16.90 2.20
C ASP A 61 2.00 15.95 1.24
N LEU A 62 2.68 14.92 1.76
CA LEU A 62 3.45 13.97 0.98
C LEU A 62 2.53 12.92 0.35
N ILE A 63 2.57 12.79 -0.97
CA ILE A 63 1.89 11.72 -1.72
C ILE A 63 2.84 10.56 -1.95
N ALA A 64 4.03 10.86 -2.47
CA ALA A 64 5.06 9.86 -2.71
C ALA A 64 6.45 10.44 -2.38
N VAL A 65 7.35 9.58 -1.95
CA VAL A 65 8.74 9.95 -1.67
C VAL A 65 9.66 8.86 -2.21
N ALA A 66 10.51 9.23 -3.16
CA ALA A 66 11.56 8.37 -3.71
C ALA A 66 12.92 8.76 -3.12
N GLY A 67 13.81 7.81 -2.94
CA GLY A 67 15.16 8.10 -2.44
C GLY A 67 16.14 6.98 -2.71
N ASP A 68 17.43 7.33 -2.74
CA ASP A 68 18.53 6.40 -2.95
C ASP A 68 18.85 5.62 -1.65
N ASP A 69 17.95 4.73 -1.24
CA ASP A 69 18.13 3.85 -0.08
C ASP A 69 17.82 2.41 -0.46
N GLU A 70 18.80 1.69 -0.98
CA GLU A 70 18.65 0.29 -1.43
C GLU A 70 18.36 -0.69 -0.26
N SER A 71 18.57 -0.26 0.98
CA SER A 71 18.40 -1.13 2.16
C SER A 71 16.95 -1.49 2.50
N ILE A 72 15.99 -0.88 1.80
CA ILE A 72 14.56 -0.98 2.09
C ILE A 72 13.83 -2.12 1.35
N ILE A 73 14.46 -2.74 0.34
CA ILE A 73 13.78 -3.76 -0.49
C ILE A 73 13.73 -5.10 0.25
N PRO A 74 12.52 -5.66 0.52
CA PRO A 74 12.40 -6.97 1.16
C PRO A 74 12.96 -8.10 0.28
N VAL A 75 13.91 -8.88 0.79
CA VAL A 75 14.64 -9.92 0.02
C VAL A 75 13.75 -11.10 -0.42
N HIS A 76 12.66 -11.36 0.30
CA HIS A 76 11.79 -12.52 0.07
C HIS A 76 10.32 -12.13 -0.18
N ALA A 77 10.07 -10.95 -0.72
CA ALA A 77 8.72 -10.51 -1.01
C ALA A 77 8.17 -11.15 -2.29
N VAL A 78 6.86 -11.41 -2.29
CA VAL A 78 6.06 -11.59 -3.50
C VAL A 78 5.54 -10.22 -3.90
N TRP A 79 5.68 -9.86 -5.17
CA TRP A 79 5.35 -8.55 -5.68
C TRP A 79 4.05 -8.59 -6.49
N HIS A 80 3.16 -7.64 -6.23
CA HIS A 80 1.85 -7.55 -6.86
C HIS A 80 1.71 -6.23 -7.56
N ALA A 81 1.36 -6.27 -8.84
CA ALA A 81 1.11 -5.07 -9.63
C ALA A 81 -0.06 -4.29 -9.05
N VAL A 82 0.15 -3.00 -8.85
CA VAL A 82 -0.87 -2.07 -8.38
C VAL A 82 -0.88 -0.80 -9.22
N ARG A 83 -2.06 -0.26 -9.42
CA ARG A 83 -2.27 1.10 -9.90
C ARG A 83 -3.03 1.87 -8.85
N LEU A 84 -2.51 3.02 -8.48
CA LEU A 84 -3.06 3.89 -7.45
C LEU A 84 -3.41 5.25 -8.07
N GLU A 85 -4.51 5.84 -7.61
CA GLU A 85 -4.76 7.26 -7.78
C GLU A 85 -4.62 7.93 -6.42
N ALA A 86 -3.69 8.88 -6.32
CA ALA A 86 -3.36 9.58 -5.09
C ALA A 86 -3.18 11.08 -5.39
N GLY A 87 -4.08 11.91 -4.87
CA GLY A 87 -4.12 13.32 -5.19
C GLY A 87 -4.13 13.55 -6.70
N ILE A 88 -3.18 14.33 -7.19
CA ILE A 88 -3.03 14.62 -8.63
C ILE A 88 -2.29 13.57 -9.44
N TYR A 89 -1.78 12.51 -8.80
CA TYR A 89 -0.96 11.49 -9.46
C TYR A 89 -1.72 10.20 -9.73
N ARG A 90 -1.38 9.57 -10.88
CA ARG A 90 -1.54 8.15 -11.13
C ARG A 90 -0.20 7.47 -10.91
N ILE A 91 -0.19 6.41 -10.13
CA ILE A 91 1.02 5.73 -9.69
C ILE A 91 0.88 4.25 -10.04
N ASP A 92 1.71 3.76 -10.96
CA ASP A 92 1.86 2.33 -11.23
C ASP A 92 3.10 1.81 -10.50
N GLY A 93 3.03 0.58 -10.00
CA GLY A 93 4.17 -0.04 -9.32
C GLY A 93 3.84 -1.44 -8.82
N GLU A 94 4.74 -2.00 -8.03
CA GLU A 94 4.56 -3.31 -7.42
C GLU A 94 4.66 -3.22 -5.89
N LEU A 95 3.65 -3.77 -5.21
CA LEU A 95 3.55 -3.82 -3.75
C LEU A 95 4.12 -5.13 -3.21
N PRO A 96 5.02 -5.12 -2.19
CA PRO A 96 5.54 -6.32 -1.60
C PRO A 96 4.58 -6.92 -0.57
N THR A 97 4.41 -8.25 -0.62
CA THR A 97 3.77 -9.02 0.44
C THR A 97 4.69 -10.16 0.90
N MET A 98 4.45 -10.68 2.08
CA MET A 98 5.17 -11.88 2.54
C MET A 98 4.72 -13.11 1.74
N PRO A 99 5.62 -14.08 1.47
CA PRO A 99 5.24 -15.34 0.84
C PRO A 99 4.13 -16.04 1.61
N GLY A 100 3.09 -16.50 0.90
CA GLY A 100 1.92 -17.11 1.52
C GLY A 100 0.93 -16.13 2.13
N PHE A 101 1.09 -14.85 1.85
CA PHE A 101 0.15 -13.82 2.25
C PHE A 101 -1.24 -14.09 1.65
N ASP A 102 -2.24 -14.17 2.54
CA ASP A 102 -3.65 -14.32 2.18
C ASP A 102 -4.39 -13.03 2.59
N PRO A 103 -4.84 -12.21 1.64
CA PRO A 103 -5.56 -10.98 1.95
C PRO A 103 -6.80 -11.19 2.80
N GLY A 104 -7.51 -12.31 2.60
CA GLY A 104 -8.71 -12.67 3.36
C GLY A 104 -8.43 -13.04 4.81
N ARG A 105 -7.19 -13.35 5.16
CA ARG A 105 -6.74 -13.72 6.51
C ARG A 105 -5.81 -12.69 7.16
N ALA A 106 -5.49 -11.62 6.47
CA ALA A 106 -4.61 -10.59 6.99
C ALA A 106 -5.27 -9.85 8.15
N LEU A 107 -4.95 -10.29 9.36
CA LEU A 107 -5.40 -9.65 10.61
C LEU A 107 -4.61 -8.39 10.95
N THR A 108 -3.44 -8.22 10.35
CA THR A 108 -2.55 -7.09 10.62
C THR A 108 -2.48 -6.18 9.41
N ARG A 109 -2.91 -4.94 9.61
CA ARG A 109 -2.68 -3.87 8.64
C ARG A 109 -1.19 -3.49 8.63
N PRO A 110 -0.64 -3.05 7.49
CA PRO A 110 0.69 -2.46 7.48
C PRO A 110 0.78 -1.37 8.53
N SER A 111 1.86 -1.38 9.30
CA SER A 111 2.17 -0.31 10.23
C SER A 111 2.74 0.89 9.47
N GLY A 112 2.47 2.10 9.97
CA GLY A 112 2.98 3.34 9.40
C GLY A 112 2.08 3.96 8.34
N GLU A 113 2.45 5.17 7.95
CA GLU A 113 1.68 5.99 6.99
C GLU A 113 2.09 5.72 5.55
N PHE A 114 3.27 5.16 5.35
CA PHE A 114 3.85 4.96 4.04
C PHE A 114 4.00 3.48 3.70
N VAL A 115 3.68 3.12 2.47
CA VAL A 115 3.92 1.78 1.90
C VAL A 115 4.97 1.87 0.82
N LEU A 116 5.87 0.89 0.78
CA LEU A 116 6.89 0.79 -0.25
C LEU A 116 6.31 0.18 -1.52
N LEU A 117 6.58 0.80 -2.66
CA LEU A 117 6.43 0.20 -3.99
C LEU A 117 7.79 0.14 -4.68
N ARG A 118 7.97 -0.82 -5.58
CA ARG A 118 9.10 -0.87 -6.54
C ARG A 118 8.62 -0.65 -7.97
N ASP A 119 9.56 -0.39 -8.87
CA ASP A 119 9.32 -0.14 -10.30
C ASP A 119 8.23 0.91 -10.53
N VAL A 120 8.33 1.99 -9.77
CA VAL A 120 7.28 3.00 -9.66
C VAL A 120 7.31 3.95 -10.84
N ARG A 121 6.13 4.21 -11.40
CA ARG A 121 5.89 5.24 -12.42
C ARG A 121 4.84 6.20 -11.92
N LEU A 122 5.17 7.50 -11.92
CA LEU A 122 4.26 8.58 -11.53
C LEU A 122 3.91 9.40 -12.75
N GLU A 123 2.63 9.65 -12.95
CA GLU A 123 2.07 10.48 -14.02
C GLU A 123 1.05 11.45 -13.42
N LEU A 124 1.02 12.69 -13.92
CA LEU A 124 -0.03 13.64 -13.54
C LEU A 124 -1.34 13.27 -14.23
N LYS A 125 -2.43 13.07 -13.46
CA LYS A 125 -3.75 12.64 -13.99
C LYS A 125 -4.26 13.58 -15.08
N ASP A 126 -4.14 14.90 -14.86
CA ASP A 126 -4.68 15.93 -15.76
C ASP A 126 -3.65 16.46 -16.77
N ARG A 127 -2.40 16.02 -16.66
CA ARG A 127 -1.27 16.54 -17.48
C ARG A 127 -0.36 15.40 -17.97
N PRO A 128 -0.89 14.42 -18.73
CA PRO A 128 -0.07 13.34 -19.28
C PRO A 128 0.99 13.85 -20.27
N ASP A 129 0.82 15.06 -20.81
CA ASP A 129 1.78 15.74 -21.66
C ASP A 129 3.11 16.09 -20.96
N VAL A 130 3.13 16.18 -19.65
CA VAL A 130 4.35 16.45 -18.84
C VAL A 130 5.27 15.25 -18.81
N GLY A 131 4.74 14.07 -19.11
CA GLY A 131 5.50 12.82 -19.13
C GLY A 131 5.40 12.05 -17.82
N THR A 132 6.08 10.91 -17.80
CA THR A 132 6.08 9.98 -16.68
C THR A 132 7.46 9.99 -16.00
N VAL A 133 7.47 10.09 -14.70
CA VAL A 133 8.67 9.90 -13.88
C VAL A 133 8.76 8.43 -13.47
N SER A 134 9.92 7.80 -13.69
CA SER A 134 10.16 6.42 -13.28
C SER A 134 11.25 6.36 -12.23
N VAL A 135 10.97 5.68 -11.12
CA VAL A 135 11.93 5.51 -10.02
C VAL A 135 11.96 4.03 -9.61
N PRO A 136 13.12 3.51 -9.16
CA PRO A 136 13.24 2.10 -8.78
C PRO A 136 12.30 1.71 -7.64
N HIS A 137 12.10 2.61 -6.70
CA HIS A 137 11.20 2.45 -5.56
C HIS A 137 10.75 3.80 -5.02
N ALA A 138 9.58 3.81 -4.39
CA ALA A 138 9.05 4.96 -3.67
C ALA A 138 8.18 4.51 -2.48
N PHE A 139 8.12 5.35 -1.49
CA PHE A 139 7.16 5.27 -0.39
C PHE A 139 5.92 6.08 -0.75
N ILE A 140 4.76 5.46 -0.71
CA ILE A 140 3.48 6.09 -1.01
C ILE A 140 2.72 6.29 0.29
N ASN A 141 2.26 7.51 0.54
CA ASN A 141 1.39 7.79 1.67
C ASN A 141 0.03 7.12 1.43
N ARG A 142 -0.28 6.10 2.23
CA ARG A 142 -1.46 5.25 2.08
C ARG A 142 -2.78 5.98 2.32
N TYR A 143 -2.75 7.09 3.04
CA TYR A 143 -3.93 7.90 3.36
C TYR A 143 -4.29 8.90 2.26
N THR A 144 -3.38 9.18 1.33
CA THR A 144 -3.65 10.05 0.17
C THR A 144 -4.19 9.28 -1.03
N VAL A 145 -4.22 7.94 -0.96
CA VAL A 145 -4.73 7.09 -2.04
C VAL A 145 -6.25 7.09 -2.04
N GLU A 146 -6.83 7.49 -3.16
CA GLU A 146 -8.27 7.58 -3.39
C GLU A 146 -8.82 6.32 -4.07
N ARG A 147 -8.02 5.71 -4.97
CA ARG A 147 -8.42 4.53 -5.73
C ARG A 147 -7.27 3.53 -5.90
N VAL A 148 -7.63 2.25 -5.85
CA VAL A 148 -6.70 1.12 -6.00
C VAL A 148 -7.22 0.16 -7.05
N GLU A 149 -6.39 -0.13 -8.06
CA GLU A 149 -6.58 -1.23 -9.01
C GLU A 149 -5.44 -2.24 -8.77
N ALA A 150 -5.77 -3.48 -8.47
CA ALA A 150 -4.80 -4.53 -8.20
C ALA A 150 -5.36 -5.90 -8.59
N ASP A 151 -4.47 -6.89 -8.73
CA ASP A 151 -4.82 -8.29 -8.98
C ASP A 151 -5.25 -9.04 -7.69
N LEU A 152 -5.14 -8.40 -6.55
CA LEU A 152 -5.55 -8.90 -5.24
C LEU A 152 -6.34 -7.84 -4.47
N MET A 153 -7.08 -8.28 -3.45
CA MET A 153 -7.78 -7.39 -2.52
C MET A 153 -6.79 -6.66 -1.60
N LEU A 154 -6.15 -5.62 -2.12
CA LEU A 154 -5.14 -4.82 -1.40
C LEU A 154 -5.71 -3.54 -0.76
N GLY A 155 -7.04 -3.33 -0.82
CA GLY A 155 -7.68 -2.12 -0.30
C GLY A 155 -7.40 -1.84 1.18
N PHE A 156 -7.15 -2.88 1.99
CA PHE A 156 -6.79 -2.68 3.40
C PHE A 156 -5.41 -2.03 3.62
N PHE A 157 -4.53 -2.05 2.61
CA PHE A 157 -3.28 -1.28 2.65
C PHE A 157 -3.52 0.21 2.53
N PHE A 158 -4.65 0.62 1.91
CA PHE A 158 -4.97 1.99 1.59
C PHE A 158 -6.33 2.38 2.21
N PRO A 159 -6.34 2.85 3.46
CA PRO A 159 -7.56 3.14 4.19
C PRO A 159 -8.38 4.23 3.53
N GLY A 160 -9.64 3.95 3.23
CA GLY A 160 -10.55 4.91 2.60
C GLY A 160 -10.51 4.92 1.07
N ALA A 161 -9.57 4.20 0.44
CA ALA A 161 -9.50 4.11 -1.00
C ALA A 161 -10.64 3.25 -1.58
N GLU A 162 -11.17 3.65 -2.73
CA GLU A 162 -12.06 2.83 -3.54
C GLU A 162 -11.26 1.71 -4.22
N VAL A 163 -11.71 0.46 -4.09
CA VAL A 163 -11.07 -0.70 -4.73
C VAL A 163 -11.85 -1.06 -5.98
N ASP A 164 -11.18 -1.08 -7.13
CA ASP A 164 -11.78 -1.55 -8.37
C ASP A 164 -11.75 -3.09 -8.44
N GLU A 165 -12.85 -3.70 -8.02
CA GLU A 165 -13.01 -5.17 -8.01
C GLU A 165 -13.16 -5.76 -9.42
N SER A 166 -13.36 -4.95 -10.46
CA SER A 166 -13.58 -5.44 -11.83
C SER A 166 -12.35 -6.14 -12.42
N ARG A 167 -11.18 -5.92 -11.83
CA ARG A 167 -9.90 -6.53 -12.23
C ARG A 167 -9.43 -7.65 -11.31
N LEU A 168 -10.16 -7.92 -10.22
CA LEU A 168 -9.83 -9.07 -9.38
C LEU A 168 -10.02 -10.36 -10.21
N PRO A 169 -9.07 -11.31 -10.16
CA PRO A 169 -9.30 -12.62 -10.76
C PRO A 169 -10.57 -13.19 -10.13
N GLY A 170 -11.55 -13.53 -10.98
CA GLY A 170 -12.78 -14.16 -10.53
C GLY A 170 -12.45 -15.42 -9.70
N PRO A 171 -13.36 -15.89 -8.85
CA PRO A 171 -13.18 -17.14 -8.12
C PRO A 171 -12.81 -18.23 -9.13
N PRO A 172 -11.86 -19.13 -8.82
CA PRO A 172 -11.43 -20.17 -9.71
C PRO A 172 -12.66 -20.91 -10.23
N LEU A 173 -12.80 -20.98 -11.57
CA LEU A 173 -13.85 -21.72 -12.24
C LEU A 173 -13.80 -23.18 -11.71
N GLY A 174 -14.73 -23.55 -10.83
CA GLY A 174 -14.78 -24.87 -10.20
C GLY A 174 -14.84 -24.88 -8.67
N ALA A 175 -14.85 -23.75 -8.00
CA ALA A 175 -15.24 -23.70 -6.61
C ALA A 175 -16.78 -23.82 -6.53
N GLU A 176 -17.27 -25.06 -6.45
CA GLU A 176 -18.65 -25.33 -6.06
C GLU A 176 -18.92 -24.61 -4.72
N PRO A 177 -20.03 -23.85 -4.60
CA PRO A 177 -20.40 -23.30 -3.31
C PRO A 177 -20.54 -24.44 -2.33
N PRO A 178 -20.08 -24.29 -1.06
CA PRO A 178 -20.27 -25.33 -0.06
C PRO A 178 -21.75 -25.62 0.03
N ASP A 179 -22.10 -26.87 -0.24
CA ASP A 179 -23.45 -27.39 -0.25
C ASP A 179 -24.17 -27.04 1.06
N ALA A 180 -25.01 -26.02 1.01
CA ALA A 180 -25.89 -25.63 2.09
C ALA A 180 -27.13 -26.53 2.02
N THR A 181 -26.93 -27.82 2.19
CA THR A 181 -28.04 -28.71 2.32
C THR A 181 -27.66 -29.96 3.11
N SER A 182 -27.95 -29.98 4.38
CA SER A 182 -28.68 -31.08 5.02
C SER A 182 -29.06 -30.75 6.47
N PRO A 183 -30.24 -30.27 6.68
CA PRO A 183 -30.94 -30.58 7.92
C PRO A 183 -31.94 -31.69 7.60
N ASP A 184 -31.50 -32.94 7.64
CA ASP A 184 -32.49 -34.01 7.79
C ASP A 184 -31.85 -35.31 8.29
N ALA A 185 -32.14 -35.63 9.47
CA ALA A 185 -32.47 -36.97 9.97
C ALA A 185 -32.71 -36.88 11.47
N ALA A 186 -33.83 -36.31 11.76
CA ALA A 186 -34.51 -36.63 13.02
C ALA A 186 -35.05 -38.04 12.95
N THR A 187 -35.13 -38.63 14.10
CA THR A 187 -36.10 -39.62 14.49
C THR A 187 -35.73 -41.09 14.25
N ALA A 188 -35.45 -41.74 15.29
CA ALA A 188 -36.15 -42.93 15.77
C ALA A 188 -35.26 -43.82 16.66
N GLY A 189 -35.78 -44.16 17.81
CA GLY A 189 -35.44 -45.41 18.46
C GLY A 189 -34.91 -45.32 19.89
N ALA A 190 -35.78 -44.94 20.83
CA ALA A 190 -35.64 -45.53 22.17
C ALA A 190 -36.02 -47.02 22.11
N PRO A 191 -35.37 -47.87 22.88
CA PRO A 191 -36.07 -48.49 23.95
C PRO A 191 -35.31 -48.56 25.29
N SER A 192 -36.02 -48.18 26.27
CA SER A 192 -36.22 -48.79 27.58
C SER A 192 -35.43 -50.05 27.88
N SER A 193 -34.66 -50.01 28.93
CA SER A 193 -34.64 -51.08 29.91
C SER A 193 -33.98 -50.64 31.21
N ALA A 194 -34.74 -50.91 32.25
CA ALA A 194 -34.51 -50.59 33.65
C ALA A 194 -33.38 -51.43 34.27
N PRO A 195 -32.94 -51.08 35.49
CA PRO A 195 -31.77 -51.63 36.16
C PRO A 195 -32.09 -52.93 36.95
N PRO A 196 -31.09 -53.65 37.39
CA PRO A 196 -31.27 -54.36 38.65
C PRO A 196 -30.28 -53.95 39.73
N ALA A 197 -30.81 -53.98 40.85
CA ALA A 197 -30.47 -53.83 42.22
C ALA A 197 -29.13 -54.40 42.67
N THR A 198 -28.58 -53.70 43.66
CA THR A 198 -27.60 -54.06 44.70
C THR A 198 -27.89 -55.42 45.35
N PRO A 199 -26.90 -56.18 45.88
CA PRO A 199 -26.60 -56.00 47.28
C PRO A 199 -25.13 -56.28 47.66
N GLY A 200 -24.78 -55.83 48.85
CA GLY A 200 -23.62 -56.27 49.62
C GLY A 200 -22.85 -55.10 50.23
#